data_00b6a64519d8572be6c07a13c45c945d
#
_entry.id   00b6a64519d8572be6c07a13c45c945d
#
_cell.length_a   1.000
_cell.length_b   1.000
_cell.length_c   1.000
_cell.angle_alpha   90.00
_cell.angle_beta   90.00
_cell.angle_gamma   90.00
#
_symmetry.space_group_name_H-M   'P 1'
#
loop_
_entity.id
_entity.type
_entity.pdbx_description
1 polymer ?
#
loop_
_entity_poly.entity_id
_entity_poly.type
_entity_poly.pdbx_seq_one_letter_code
_entity_poly.pdbx_strand_id
1 'polypeptide(L)'
;PYTTLFRSENPPDYDVQLLTINDYSRPGLAIDQVNGIVVHYTANPGTTAQQNRDYFEGLKDSHETHASSHFVIGLDGELIQCIPCKEISYASNDRNNDTISIECCIPDDTGRFNDATYQTLVHLVAWLCGRYDLTMDDVIRHYDVTGKNCPKYYVEHEDAWKQFKVDVADYIEKNGVAPENLKNDKE
;
A
#
# COMPACT_ATOMS: atom_id res chain seq x y z
N PRO A 1 3.15 -21.02 10.29
CA PRO A 1 2.44 -20.83 9.05
C PRO A 1 1.05 -20.31 9.41
N TYR A 2 0.84 -19.00 9.31
CA TYR A 2 -0.49 -18.41 9.45
C TYR A 2 -1.24 -18.70 8.15
N THR A 3 -1.93 -19.81 8.10
CA THR A 3 -2.95 -20.05 7.09
C THR A 3 -4.04 -19.01 7.32
N THR A 4 -4.26 -18.15 6.35
CA THR A 4 -5.29 -17.12 6.34
C THR A 4 -6.67 -17.77 6.32
N LEU A 5 -7.13 -18.20 7.51
CA LEU A 5 -8.50 -18.71 7.70
C LEU A 5 -9.54 -17.58 7.75
N PHE A 6 -9.07 -16.33 7.83
CA PHE A 6 -9.94 -15.16 7.97
C PHE A 6 -9.54 -14.09 6.98
N ARG A 7 -10.52 -13.37 6.42
CA ARG A 7 -10.34 -12.23 5.52
C ARG A 7 -11.03 -11.01 6.10
N SER A 8 -10.38 -9.85 6.06
CA SER A 8 -11.07 -8.59 6.38
C SER A 8 -12.11 -8.31 5.31
N GLU A 9 -13.37 -8.13 5.69
CA GLU A 9 -14.49 -7.96 4.75
C GLU A 9 -14.43 -6.61 4.03
N ASN A 10 -14.08 -5.55 4.77
CA ASN A 10 -14.16 -4.19 4.29
C ASN A 10 -12.79 -3.52 4.28
N PRO A 11 -12.48 -2.75 3.22
CA PRO A 11 -11.32 -1.84 3.24
C PRO A 11 -11.54 -0.71 4.25
N PRO A 12 -10.49 0.02 4.64
CA PRO A 12 -10.66 1.35 5.20
C PRO A 12 -11.47 2.22 4.23
N ASP A 13 -12.14 3.25 4.73
CA ASP A 13 -12.75 4.25 3.86
C ASP A 13 -11.67 4.88 2.97
N TYR A 14 -11.93 5.00 1.68
CA TYR A 14 -10.98 5.58 0.74
C TYR A 14 -11.66 6.42 -0.33
N ASP A 15 -10.95 7.44 -0.78
CA ASP A 15 -11.36 8.30 -1.88
C ASP A 15 -10.70 7.82 -3.19
N VAL A 16 -11.50 7.67 -4.25
CA VAL A 16 -11.02 7.22 -5.56
C VAL A 16 -10.68 8.44 -6.41
N GLN A 17 -9.40 8.71 -6.57
CA GLN A 17 -8.87 9.80 -7.38
C GLN A 17 -7.87 9.28 -8.41
N LEU A 18 -8.35 8.48 -9.35
CA LEU A 18 -7.50 7.83 -10.34
C LEU A 18 -6.70 8.86 -11.14
N LEU A 19 -5.42 8.56 -11.34
CA LEU A 19 -4.54 9.32 -12.22
C LEU A 19 -5.01 9.20 -13.67
N THR A 20 -4.81 10.24 -14.46
CA THR A 20 -4.96 10.18 -15.92
C THR A 20 -3.99 9.15 -16.49
N ILE A 21 -4.43 8.33 -17.44
CA ILE A 21 -3.55 7.38 -18.13
C ILE A 21 -2.48 8.15 -18.89
N ASN A 22 -1.21 7.84 -18.60
CA ASN A 22 -0.03 8.46 -19.21
C ASN A 22 1.21 7.59 -18.96
N ASP A 23 2.27 7.80 -19.72
CA ASP A 23 3.48 6.98 -19.65
C ASP A 23 4.31 7.19 -18.37
N TYR A 24 4.11 8.26 -17.60
CA TYR A 24 4.97 8.64 -16.47
C TYR A 24 4.45 8.21 -15.10
N SER A 25 3.14 8.12 -14.92
CA SER A 25 2.58 7.76 -13.62
C SER A 25 1.50 6.68 -13.67
N ARG A 26 0.75 6.54 -14.77
CA ARG A 26 -0.26 5.48 -14.94
C ARG A 26 -0.27 4.95 -16.36
N PRO A 27 0.53 3.94 -16.70
CA PRO A 27 0.62 3.42 -18.06
C PRO A 27 -0.63 2.66 -18.52
N GLY A 28 -1.56 2.31 -17.63
CA GLY A 28 -2.75 1.54 -17.95
C GLY A 28 -2.47 0.08 -18.32
N LEU A 29 -1.32 -0.44 -17.92
CA LEU A 29 -0.93 -1.83 -18.15
C LEU A 29 -1.46 -2.73 -17.04
N ALA A 30 -1.93 -3.92 -17.40
CA ALA A 30 -2.52 -4.86 -16.45
C ALA A 30 -1.47 -5.56 -15.57
N ILE A 31 -1.86 -5.82 -14.32
CA ILE A 31 -1.23 -6.85 -13.48
C ILE A 31 -1.96 -8.16 -13.73
N ASP A 32 -1.23 -9.21 -14.12
CA ASP A 32 -1.83 -10.53 -14.34
C ASP A 32 -2.21 -11.21 -13.02
N GLN A 33 -1.32 -11.10 -12.03
CA GLN A 33 -1.53 -11.65 -10.68
C GLN A 33 -0.83 -10.79 -9.64
N VAL A 34 -1.52 -10.49 -8.54
CA VAL A 34 -0.93 -9.80 -7.39
C VAL A 34 -0.29 -10.85 -6.47
N ASN A 35 1.04 -10.75 -6.30
CA ASN A 35 1.85 -11.66 -5.50
C ASN A 35 2.48 -10.97 -4.28
N GLY A 36 2.17 -9.70 -4.03
CA GLY A 36 2.70 -9.01 -2.87
C GLY A 36 2.19 -7.59 -2.70
N ILE A 37 2.51 -7.03 -1.54
CA ILE A 37 2.25 -5.65 -1.17
C ILE A 37 3.58 -5.01 -0.80
N VAL A 38 3.89 -3.87 -1.41
CA VAL A 38 5.11 -3.12 -1.11
C VAL A 38 4.76 -1.84 -0.37
N VAL A 39 5.32 -1.69 0.83
CA VAL A 39 5.16 -0.50 1.67
C VAL A 39 6.29 0.48 1.39
N HIS A 40 5.91 1.73 1.15
CA HIS A 40 6.80 2.87 0.92
C HIS A 40 6.50 4.00 1.91
N TYR A 41 7.34 5.02 1.91
CA TYR A 41 7.09 6.29 2.56
C TYR A 41 7.39 7.42 1.58
N THR A 42 6.71 8.55 1.71
CA THR A 42 6.82 9.66 0.76
C THR A 42 8.18 10.35 0.76
N ALA A 43 9.00 10.14 1.80
CA ALA A 43 10.28 10.81 2.02
C ALA A 43 10.20 12.36 2.01
N ASN A 44 9.00 12.91 2.17
CA ASN A 44 8.72 14.34 2.13
C ASN A 44 7.84 14.72 3.34
N PRO A 45 8.47 15.03 4.50
CA PRO A 45 7.76 15.27 5.75
C PRO A 45 6.70 16.37 5.65
N GLY A 46 5.53 16.13 6.25
CA GLY A 46 4.45 17.09 6.36
C GLY A 46 3.58 17.25 5.10
N THR A 47 3.88 16.51 4.01
CA THR A 47 3.00 16.51 2.84
C THR A 47 1.74 15.68 3.06
N THR A 48 0.63 16.11 2.46
CA THR A 48 -0.66 15.42 2.53
C THR A 48 -0.79 14.32 1.48
N ALA A 49 -1.75 13.41 1.67
CA ALA A 49 -2.08 12.42 0.64
C ALA A 49 -2.47 13.08 -0.69
N GLN A 50 -3.25 14.18 -0.63
CA GLN A 50 -3.66 14.92 -1.83
C GLN A 50 -2.46 15.52 -2.57
N GLN A 51 -1.50 16.12 -1.86
CA GLN A 51 -0.29 16.69 -2.49
C GLN A 51 0.55 15.62 -3.19
N ASN A 52 0.68 14.43 -2.58
CA ASN A 52 1.42 13.32 -3.20
C ASN A 52 0.67 12.75 -4.41
N ARG A 53 -0.66 12.59 -4.34
CA ARG A 53 -1.48 12.20 -5.48
C ARG A 53 -1.36 13.21 -6.63
N ASP A 54 -1.40 14.51 -6.33
CA ASP A 54 -1.31 15.57 -7.33
C ASP A 54 0.10 15.68 -7.92
N TYR A 55 1.14 15.37 -7.16
CA TYR A 55 2.49 15.20 -7.70
C TYR A 55 2.52 14.09 -8.76
N PHE A 56 1.96 12.91 -8.48
CA PHE A 56 1.89 11.84 -9.48
C PHE A 56 1.09 12.25 -10.72
N GLU A 57 -0.02 12.96 -10.56
CA GLU A 57 -0.80 13.49 -11.69
C GLU A 57 0.00 14.49 -12.54
N GLY A 58 0.79 15.36 -11.90
CA GLY A 58 1.61 16.36 -12.57
C GLY A 58 2.73 15.78 -13.43
N LEU A 59 3.14 14.52 -13.18
CA LEU A 59 4.19 13.87 -13.97
C LEU A 59 3.81 13.67 -15.44
N LYS A 60 2.52 13.59 -15.77
CA LYS A 60 2.04 13.53 -17.15
C LYS A 60 2.40 14.78 -17.96
N ASP A 61 2.60 15.92 -17.27
CA ASP A 61 2.90 17.21 -17.87
C ASP A 61 4.39 17.57 -17.73
N SER A 62 5.00 17.28 -16.58
CA SER A 62 6.41 17.62 -16.31
C SER A 62 7.40 16.67 -16.96
N HIS A 63 7.03 15.37 -17.07
CA HIS A 63 7.89 14.30 -17.61
C HIS A 63 9.22 14.12 -16.88
N GLU A 64 9.32 14.60 -15.64
CA GLU A 64 10.62 14.63 -14.92
C GLU A 64 11.06 13.25 -14.43
N THR A 65 10.13 12.33 -14.15
CA THR A 65 10.40 10.98 -13.68
C THR A 65 9.20 10.07 -13.88
N HIS A 66 9.40 8.77 -13.69
CA HIS A 66 8.32 7.79 -13.61
C HIS A 66 8.11 7.43 -12.14
N ALA A 67 6.96 7.79 -11.60
CA ALA A 67 6.61 7.49 -10.21
C ALA A 67 5.10 7.48 -10.01
N SER A 68 4.62 6.54 -9.21
CA SER A 68 3.24 6.48 -8.73
C SER A 68 3.09 5.43 -7.62
N SER A 69 1.89 5.32 -7.06
CA SER A 69 1.49 4.21 -6.21
C SER A 69 0.00 3.91 -6.41
N HIS A 70 -0.44 2.73 -5.98
CA HIS A 70 -1.87 2.39 -6.00
C HIS A 70 -2.62 3.20 -4.95
N PHE A 71 -2.03 3.33 -3.77
CA PHE A 71 -2.61 4.02 -2.62
C PHE A 71 -1.64 5.02 -2.01
N VAL A 72 -2.19 6.11 -1.49
CA VAL A 72 -1.48 7.06 -0.61
C VAL A 72 -2.27 7.20 0.68
N ILE A 73 -1.59 7.06 1.81
CA ILE A 73 -2.17 7.26 3.15
C ILE A 73 -1.62 8.56 3.72
N GLY A 74 -2.50 9.46 4.11
CA GLY A 74 -2.15 10.76 4.66
C GLY A 74 -1.94 10.77 6.17
N LEU A 75 -1.61 11.95 6.70
CA LEU A 75 -1.27 12.16 8.12
C LEU A 75 -2.48 12.05 9.06
N ASP A 76 -3.69 12.26 8.55
CA ASP A 76 -4.93 12.09 9.30
C ASP A 76 -5.54 10.67 9.10
N GLY A 77 -4.78 9.78 8.44
CA GLY A 77 -5.21 8.43 8.12
C GLY A 77 -6.12 8.34 6.90
N GLU A 78 -6.32 9.44 6.19
CA GLU A 78 -7.07 9.47 4.95
C GLU A 78 -6.37 8.64 3.87
N LEU A 79 -7.16 7.94 3.07
CA LEU A 79 -6.68 7.02 2.05
C LEU A 79 -7.17 7.45 0.67
N ILE A 80 -6.25 7.62 -0.27
CA ILE A 80 -6.55 7.92 -1.67
C ILE A 80 -6.10 6.74 -2.54
N GLN A 81 -7.00 6.25 -3.40
CA GLN A 81 -6.65 5.33 -4.46
C GLN A 81 -6.30 6.08 -5.74
N CYS A 82 -5.05 5.96 -6.20
CA CYS A 82 -4.52 6.65 -7.38
C CYS A 82 -4.55 5.77 -8.64
N ILE A 83 -4.42 4.45 -8.48
CA ILE A 83 -4.38 3.48 -9.59
C ILE A 83 -5.25 2.27 -9.21
N PRO A 84 -6.05 1.73 -10.16
CA PRO A 84 -6.77 0.48 -9.93
C PRO A 84 -5.81 -0.68 -9.59
N CYS A 85 -6.18 -1.52 -8.62
CA CYS A 85 -5.33 -2.66 -8.22
C CYS A 85 -5.06 -3.69 -9.33
N LYS A 86 -5.75 -3.60 -10.44
CA LYS A 86 -5.52 -4.45 -11.64
C LYS A 86 -4.51 -3.86 -12.63
N GLU A 87 -4.00 -2.67 -12.37
CA GLU A 87 -3.02 -1.98 -13.21
C GLU A 87 -1.68 -1.87 -12.48
N ILE A 88 -0.57 -1.78 -13.22
CA ILE A 88 0.75 -1.56 -12.62
C ILE A 88 0.91 -0.11 -12.17
N SER A 89 1.71 0.10 -11.11
CA SER A 89 2.24 1.39 -10.71
C SER A 89 3.74 1.46 -10.92
N TYR A 90 4.32 2.66 -10.92
CA TYR A 90 5.77 2.87 -10.99
C TYR A 90 6.33 3.16 -9.59
N ALA A 91 6.44 2.13 -8.74
CA ALA A 91 6.84 2.29 -7.35
C ALA A 91 7.95 1.33 -6.91
N SER A 92 7.92 0.09 -7.40
CA SER A 92 8.62 -1.05 -6.80
C SER A 92 9.57 -1.75 -7.78
N ASN A 93 10.08 -1.03 -8.78
CA ASN A 93 11.06 -1.52 -9.75
C ASN A 93 10.61 -2.83 -10.42
N ASP A 94 11.38 -3.91 -10.29
CA ASP A 94 11.09 -5.21 -10.91
C ASP A 94 9.81 -5.89 -10.37
N ARG A 95 9.28 -5.39 -9.23
CA ARG A 95 8.03 -5.86 -8.63
C ARG A 95 6.80 -5.01 -9.01
N ASN A 96 6.94 -4.03 -9.94
CA ASN A 96 5.78 -3.27 -10.44
C ASN A 96 4.72 -4.16 -11.10
N ASN A 97 5.15 -5.26 -11.72
CA ASN A 97 4.28 -6.13 -12.52
C ASN A 97 3.40 -7.07 -11.68
N ASP A 98 3.68 -7.21 -10.38
CA ASP A 98 3.03 -8.23 -9.54
C ASP A 98 2.73 -7.77 -8.10
N THR A 99 2.83 -6.46 -7.81
CA THR A 99 2.57 -5.98 -6.46
C THR A 99 1.64 -4.76 -6.41
N ILE A 100 0.96 -4.62 -5.28
CA ILE A 100 0.26 -3.40 -4.90
C ILE A 100 1.21 -2.53 -4.07
N SER A 101 1.36 -1.27 -4.45
CA SER A 101 2.21 -0.30 -3.75
C SER A 101 1.38 0.67 -2.91
N ILE A 102 1.88 0.97 -1.70
CA ILE A 102 1.26 1.89 -0.76
C ILE A 102 2.31 2.91 -0.32
N GLU A 103 2.05 4.19 -0.59
CA GLU A 103 2.84 5.32 -0.11
C GLU A 103 2.25 5.86 1.19
N CYS A 104 3.08 6.00 2.22
CA CYS A 104 2.67 6.52 3.52
C CYS A 104 3.29 7.88 3.77
N CYS A 105 2.46 8.88 4.07
CA CYS A 105 2.93 10.19 4.50
C CYS A 105 3.59 10.11 5.87
N ILE A 106 4.56 10.99 6.11
CA ILE A 106 5.33 11.06 7.35
C ILE A 106 5.27 12.46 7.94
N PRO A 107 5.18 12.59 9.29
CA PRO A 107 5.12 13.88 9.93
C PRO A 107 6.47 14.60 10.02
N ASP A 108 7.57 13.84 10.05
CA ASP A 108 8.92 14.36 10.28
C ASP A 108 10.01 13.50 9.63
N ASP A 109 11.27 13.94 9.75
CA ASP A 109 12.45 13.31 9.12
C ASP A 109 12.83 11.95 9.72
N THR A 110 12.23 11.50 10.82
CA THR A 110 12.44 10.14 11.32
C THR A 110 11.90 9.08 10.37
N GLY A 111 10.91 9.45 9.57
CA GLY A 111 10.21 8.54 8.66
C GLY A 111 9.22 7.59 9.35
N ARG A 112 9.00 7.77 10.66
CA ARG A 112 8.02 7.00 11.42
C ARG A 112 6.62 7.45 11.05
N PHE A 113 5.73 6.50 10.78
CA PHE A 113 4.32 6.79 10.56
C PHE A 113 3.68 7.22 11.89
N ASN A 114 2.82 8.24 11.85
CA ASN A 114 2.01 8.56 13.01
C ASN A 114 0.90 7.52 13.22
N ASP A 115 0.19 7.58 14.33
CA ASP A 115 -0.79 6.56 14.69
C ASP A 115 -1.93 6.45 13.67
N ALA A 116 -2.41 7.57 13.13
CA ALA A 116 -3.50 7.59 12.14
C ALA A 116 -3.08 6.92 10.82
N THR A 117 -1.91 7.30 10.27
CA THR A 117 -1.33 6.67 9.08
C THR A 117 -1.10 5.18 9.30
N TYR A 118 -0.53 4.82 10.46
CA TYR A 118 -0.21 3.43 10.79
C TYR A 118 -1.46 2.56 10.90
N GLN A 119 -2.51 3.01 11.57
CA GLN A 119 -3.76 2.26 11.70
C GLN A 119 -4.44 2.03 10.36
N THR A 120 -4.47 3.04 9.49
CA THR A 120 -5.00 2.89 8.13
C THR A 120 -4.15 1.91 7.31
N LEU A 121 -2.82 1.94 7.44
CA LEU A 121 -1.92 1.00 6.76
C LEU A 121 -2.18 -0.44 7.21
N VAL A 122 -2.30 -0.69 8.52
CA VAL A 122 -2.62 -2.03 9.06
C VAL A 122 -3.92 -2.55 8.48
N HIS A 123 -4.98 -1.73 8.49
CA HIS A 123 -6.29 -2.12 7.96
C HIS A 123 -6.24 -2.38 6.45
N LEU A 124 -5.61 -1.49 5.68
CA LEU A 124 -5.50 -1.63 4.22
C LEU A 124 -4.73 -2.90 3.83
N VAL A 125 -3.59 -3.15 4.47
CA VAL A 125 -2.78 -4.34 4.20
C VAL A 125 -3.54 -5.61 4.58
N ALA A 126 -4.24 -5.63 5.71
CA ALA A 126 -5.08 -6.75 6.12
C ALA A 126 -6.16 -7.07 5.07
N TRP A 127 -6.84 -6.04 4.56
CA TRP A 127 -7.85 -6.20 3.51
C TRP A 127 -7.26 -6.70 2.20
N LEU A 128 -6.13 -6.14 1.76
CA LEU A 128 -5.45 -6.57 0.53
C LEU A 128 -4.95 -8.02 0.62
N CYS A 129 -4.41 -8.43 1.77
CA CYS A 129 -3.99 -9.82 2.00
C CYS A 129 -5.18 -10.77 1.82
N GLY A 130 -6.35 -10.44 2.38
CA GLY A 130 -7.56 -11.23 2.19
C GLY A 130 -8.05 -11.26 0.75
N ARG A 131 -7.98 -10.13 0.05
CA ARG A 131 -8.44 -9.99 -1.34
C ARG A 131 -7.60 -10.80 -2.33
N TYR A 132 -6.29 -10.89 -2.11
CA TYR A 132 -5.33 -11.51 -3.03
C TYR A 132 -4.75 -12.83 -2.50
N ASP A 133 -5.24 -13.32 -1.39
CA ASP A 133 -4.78 -14.55 -0.74
C ASP A 133 -3.28 -14.53 -0.40
N LEU A 134 -2.83 -13.38 0.13
CA LEU A 134 -1.45 -13.13 0.52
C LEU A 134 -1.21 -13.45 2.00
N THR A 135 0.03 -13.78 2.31
CA THR A 135 0.54 -13.99 3.68
C THR A 135 1.40 -12.82 4.14
N MET A 136 1.83 -12.82 5.39
CA MET A 136 2.76 -11.81 5.91
C MET A 136 4.14 -11.87 5.24
N ASP A 137 4.50 -12.96 4.59
CA ASP A 137 5.75 -13.06 3.82
C ASP A 137 5.67 -12.28 2.50
N ASP A 138 4.46 -12.06 1.99
CA ASP A 138 4.20 -11.30 0.77
C ASP A 138 4.08 -9.79 1.02
N VAL A 139 4.09 -9.37 2.29
CA VAL A 139 4.12 -7.96 2.70
C VAL A 139 5.57 -7.54 2.91
N ILE A 140 6.08 -6.72 2.00
CA ILE A 140 7.49 -6.35 1.93
C ILE A 140 7.69 -4.84 1.87
N ARG A 141 8.93 -4.41 2.10
CA ARG A 141 9.36 -3.01 1.96
C ARG A 141 9.98 -2.79 0.58
N HIS A 142 10.05 -1.57 0.11
CA HIS A 142 10.86 -1.24 -1.07
C HIS A 142 12.32 -1.67 -0.86
N TYR A 143 12.82 -1.57 0.36
CA TYR A 143 14.14 -2.08 0.77
C TYR A 143 14.34 -3.55 0.39
N ASP A 144 13.35 -4.39 0.60
CA ASP A 144 13.42 -5.83 0.32
C ASP A 144 13.48 -6.13 -1.19
N VAL A 145 13.07 -5.17 -2.03
CA VAL A 145 13.16 -5.27 -3.50
C VAL A 145 14.51 -4.79 -4.02
N THR A 146 15.00 -3.63 -3.56
CA THR A 146 16.15 -2.94 -4.19
C THR A 146 17.29 -2.57 -3.25
N GLY A 147 17.11 -2.72 -1.92
CA GLY A 147 18.04 -2.20 -0.91
C GLY A 147 17.90 -0.70 -0.62
N LYS A 148 16.96 0.00 -1.27
CA LYS A 148 16.66 1.41 -0.97
C LYS A 148 16.17 1.56 0.46
N ASN A 149 16.64 2.58 1.19
CA ASN A 149 16.19 2.89 2.56
C ASN A 149 14.74 3.41 2.56
N CYS A 150 13.78 2.52 2.25
CA CYS A 150 12.36 2.83 2.11
C CYS A 150 11.49 1.65 2.55
N PRO A 151 10.56 1.82 3.45
CA PRO A 151 10.31 3.03 4.27
C PRO A 151 11.38 3.18 5.38
N LYS A 152 12.01 4.34 5.46
CA LYS A 152 13.22 4.59 6.25
C LYS A 152 13.15 4.05 7.67
N TYR A 153 12.15 4.47 8.46
CA TYR A 153 12.05 4.09 9.87
C TYR A 153 11.99 2.56 10.04
N TYR A 154 11.25 1.87 9.19
CA TYR A 154 11.03 0.41 9.25
C TYR A 154 12.18 -0.40 8.61
N VAL A 155 13.11 0.25 7.96
CA VAL A 155 14.39 -0.34 7.53
C VAL A 155 15.42 -0.19 8.65
N GLU A 156 15.50 0.98 9.28
CA GLU A 156 16.43 1.28 10.37
C GLU A 156 16.01 0.64 11.70
N HIS A 157 14.75 0.25 11.85
CA HIS A 157 14.16 -0.41 13.03
C HIS A 157 13.45 -1.69 12.62
N GLU A 158 14.21 -2.76 12.45
CA GLU A 158 13.70 -4.07 12.00
C GLU A 158 12.65 -4.67 12.96
N ASP A 159 12.75 -4.37 14.25
CA ASP A 159 11.76 -4.73 15.27
C ASP A 159 10.40 -4.06 15.03
N ALA A 160 10.41 -2.79 14.60
CA ALA A 160 9.18 -2.08 14.25
C ALA A 160 8.53 -2.66 12.99
N TRP A 161 9.32 -3.10 12.00
CA TRP A 161 8.79 -3.79 10.82
C TRP A 161 8.17 -5.14 11.18
N LYS A 162 8.82 -5.92 12.04
CA LYS A 162 8.28 -7.19 12.53
C LYS A 162 6.99 -6.97 13.33
N GLN A 163 6.96 -5.94 14.18
CA GLN A 163 5.75 -5.59 14.93
C GLN A 163 4.60 -5.20 14.00
N PHE A 164 4.87 -4.44 12.94
CA PHE A 164 3.86 -4.10 11.93
C PHE A 164 3.20 -5.36 11.34
N LYS A 165 3.99 -6.38 10.97
CA LYS A 165 3.44 -7.65 10.46
C LYS A 165 2.60 -8.40 11.50
N VAL A 166 2.99 -8.35 12.77
CA VAL A 166 2.20 -8.90 13.86
C VAL A 166 0.88 -8.16 13.99
N ASP A 167 0.90 -6.82 13.96
CA ASP A 167 -0.31 -6.00 14.09
C ASP A 167 -1.29 -6.23 12.93
N VAL A 168 -0.78 -6.45 11.71
CA VAL A 168 -1.62 -6.84 10.56
C VAL A 168 -2.25 -8.22 10.78
N ALA A 169 -1.47 -9.20 11.22
CA ALA A 169 -1.97 -10.54 11.49
C ALA A 169 -3.04 -10.53 12.61
N ASP A 170 -2.80 -9.77 13.69
CA ASP A 170 -3.75 -9.59 14.78
C ASP A 170 -5.04 -8.90 14.32
N TYR A 171 -4.91 -7.91 13.41
CA TYR A 171 -6.08 -7.25 12.83
C TYR A 171 -6.93 -8.23 12.02
N ILE A 172 -6.31 -9.09 11.21
CA ILE A 172 -6.99 -10.15 10.43
C ILE A 172 -7.69 -11.12 11.38
N GLU A 173 -7.04 -11.53 12.46
CA GLU A 173 -7.62 -12.46 13.44
C GLU A 173 -8.85 -11.87 14.15
N LYS A 174 -8.79 -10.58 14.51
CA LYS A 174 -9.87 -9.90 15.25
C LYS A 174 -11.06 -9.48 14.37
N ASN A 175 -10.79 -9.10 13.11
CA ASN A 175 -11.79 -8.48 12.22
C ASN A 175 -12.07 -9.30 10.97
N GLY A 176 -11.38 -10.40 10.76
CA GLY A 176 -11.55 -11.26 9.60
C GLY A 176 -12.75 -12.19 9.73
N VAL A 177 -13.32 -12.58 8.59
CA VAL A 177 -14.42 -13.53 8.46
C VAL A 177 -13.90 -14.81 7.81
N ALA A 178 -14.40 -15.94 8.28
CA ALA A 178 -14.04 -17.24 7.70
C ALA A 178 -14.46 -17.29 6.20
N PRO A 179 -13.65 -17.89 5.31
CA PRO A 179 -13.92 -17.93 3.87
C PRO A 179 -15.27 -18.53 3.50
N GLU A 180 -15.80 -19.43 4.31
CA GLU A 180 -17.12 -20.06 4.16
C GLU A 180 -18.29 -19.05 4.29
N ASN A 181 -18.10 -17.95 5.02
CA ASN A 181 -19.11 -16.93 5.22
C ASN A 181 -19.09 -15.86 4.11
N LEU A 182 -18.04 -15.81 3.29
CA LEU A 182 -17.90 -14.87 2.16
C LEU A 182 -18.65 -15.33 0.88
N LYS A 183 -19.21 -16.54 0.88
CA LYS A 183 -19.89 -17.11 -0.31
C LYS A 183 -21.34 -16.65 -0.48
N ASN A 184 -21.92 -15.98 0.50
CA ASN A 184 -23.34 -15.62 0.49
C ASN A 184 -23.67 -14.23 -0.04
N ASP A 185 -22.68 -13.40 -0.38
CA ASP A 185 -22.90 -12.03 -0.88
C ASP A 185 -22.72 -11.87 -2.39
N LYS A 186 -22.84 -12.98 -3.14
CA LYS A 186 -22.85 -12.94 -4.62
C LYS A 186 -24.17 -13.50 -5.13
N GLU A 187 -25.28 -12.80 -4.87
CA GLU A 187 -26.49 -12.86 -5.66
C GLU A 187 -26.96 -11.45 -6.04
#